data_f9b0d54b5141c9b60e5246e99f2d2541
#
_entry.id   f9b0d54b5141c9b60e5246e99f2d2541
#
_cell.length_a   1.000
_cell.length_b   1.000
_cell.length_c   1.000
_cell.angle_alpha   90.00
_cell.angle_beta   90.00
_cell.angle_gamma   90.00
#
_symmetry.space_group_name_H-M   'P 1'
#
loop_
_entity.id
_entity.type
_entity.pdbx_description
1 polymer ?
#
loop_
_entity_poly.entity_id
_entity_poly.type
_entity_poly.pdbx_seq_one_letter_code
_entity_poly.pdbx_strand_id
1 'polypeptide(L)'
;MSMTRKQFLRTLVGAGIGVAGVATLAACGDDGGGPVDAAPTVCTTPNTVIQTNHAGAAHVMTVSLADVNAGADKTYDIMGASLHTHSVTITAAQFTQIKNGQTLALTSTSGGAHTHAVTVMCVT
;
A
#
# COMPACT_ATOMS: atom_id res chain seq x y z
N MET A 1 -5.06 24.01 -25.52
CA MET A 1 -6.13 24.18 -24.51
C MET A 1 -6.68 22.82 -24.13
N SER A 2 -6.48 22.40 -22.90
CA SER A 2 -6.90 21.08 -22.41
C SER A 2 -8.34 21.18 -21.87
N MET A 3 -9.28 20.48 -22.50
CA MET A 3 -10.67 20.40 -22.02
C MET A 3 -10.76 19.46 -20.83
N THR A 4 -11.37 19.89 -19.74
CA THR A 4 -11.63 19.06 -18.58
C THR A 4 -12.81 18.11 -18.83
N ARG A 5 -12.79 16.91 -18.20
CA ARG A 5 -13.85 15.88 -18.33
C ARG A 5 -15.28 16.41 -18.11
N LYS A 6 -15.44 17.45 -17.30
CA LYS A 6 -16.75 18.09 -17.05
C LYS A 6 -17.28 18.91 -18.22
N GLN A 7 -16.39 19.42 -19.08
CA GLN A 7 -16.82 20.19 -20.26
C GLN A 7 -17.24 19.28 -21.40
N PHE A 8 -16.67 18.07 -21.51
CA PHE A 8 -17.05 17.10 -22.53
C PHE A 8 -18.49 16.57 -22.36
N LEU A 9 -18.97 16.43 -21.14
CA LEU A 9 -20.31 15.94 -20.84
C LEU A 9 -21.44 16.96 -21.07
N ARG A 10 -21.11 18.26 -21.22
CA ARG A 10 -22.13 19.30 -21.45
C ARG A 10 -22.44 19.57 -22.90
N THR A 11 -21.63 19.10 -23.84
CA THR A 11 -21.81 19.36 -25.28
C THR A 11 -22.69 18.33 -25.99
N LEU A 12 -23.11 17.25 -25.29
CA LEU A 12 -23.92 16.17 -25.86
C LEU A 12 -25.42 16.27 -25.55
N VAL A 13 -25.89 17.38 -24.97
CA VAL A 13 -27.33 17.60 -24.73
C VAL A 13 -27.79 18.80 -25.55
N GLY A 14 -28.09 18.55 -26.81
CA GLY A 14 -28.70 19.58 -27.64
C GLY A 14 -28.83 19.16 -29.10
N ALA A 15 -29.87 18.45 -29.42
CA ALA A 15 -30.69 18.48 -30.63
C ALA A 15 -31.19 17.07 -31.00
N GLY A 16 -32.51 16.91 -31.02
CA GLY A 16 -33.11 15.74 -31.61
C GLY A 16 -34.51 15.51 -31.09
N ILE A 17 -35.49 16.22 -31.66
CA ILE A 17 -36.92 16.01 -31.51
C ILE A 17 -37.29 14.70 -32.22
N GLY A 18 -38.10 13.86 -31.58
CA GLY A 18 -39.06 13.05 -32.34
C GLY A 18 -39.02 11.54 -32.09
N VAL A 19 -40.22 11.08 -31.81
CA VAL A 19 -40.80 9.73 -31.96
C VAL A 19 -40.83 8.85 -30.71
N ALA A 20 -42.07 8.71 -30.25
CA ALA A 20 -42.49 7.73 -29.26
C ALA A 20 -42.19 6.30 -29.73
N GLY A 21 -41.35 5.64 -28.96
CA GLY A 21 -41.13 4.21 -29.00
C GLY A 21 -40.96 3.75 -27.57
N VAL A 22 -42.00 3.09 -27.04
CA VAL A 22 -41.93 2.38 -25.77
C VAL A 22 -40.99 1.20 -25.96
N ALA A 23 -39.72 1.38 -25.74
CA ALA A 23 -38.78 0.28 -25.57
C ALA A 23 -38.80 -0.05 -24.09
N THR A 24 -39.44 -1.11 -23.71
CA THR A 24 -39.24 -1.78 -22.44
C THR A 24 -37.79 -2.25 -22.40
N LEU A 25 -36.93 -1.47 -21.76
CA LEU A 25 -35.63 -1.95 -21.36
C LEU A 25 -35.87 -3.05 -20.31
N ALA A 26 -35.86 -4.30 -20.80
CA ALA A 26 -35.63 -5.41 -19.91
C ALA A 26 -34.30 -5.14 -19.22
N ALA A 27 -34.35 -4.78 -17.95
CA ALA A 27 -33.20 -4.81 -17.09
C ALA A 27 -32.73 -6.27 -17.04
N CYS A 28 -31.78 -6.62 -17.89
CA CYS A 28 -30.94 -7.78 -17.65
C CYS A 28 -30.27 -7.49 -16.33
N GLY A 29 -30.71 -8.16 -15.28
CA GLY A 29 -29.95 -8.27 -14.06
C GLY A 29 -28.63 -8.93 -14.44
N ASP A 30 -27.58 -8.13 -14.53
CA ASP A 30 -26.22 -8.62 -14.62
C ASP A 30 -25.83 -9.07 -13.21
N ASP A 31 -26.15 -10.34 -12.91
CA ASP A 31 -25.60 -11.05 -11.77
C ASP A 31 -24.13 -11.41 -12.05
N GLY A 32 -23.44 -10.49 -12.72
CA GLY A 32 -22.00 -10.52 -12.85
C GLY A 32 -21.40 -10.32 -11.46
N GLY A 33 -21.14 -11.43 -10.76
CA GLY A 33 -20.27 -11.45 -9.60
C GLY A 33 -18.90 -10.93 -10.02
N GLY A 34 -18.77 -9.60 -10.09
CA GLY A 34 -17.47 -8.93 -10.13
C GLY A 34 -16.66 -9.42 -8.92
N PRO A 35 -15.35 -9.43 -9.01
CA PRO A 35 -14.54 -9.74 -7.85
C PRO A 35 -15.06 -8.86 -6.71
N VAL A 36 -15.58 -9.50 -5.67
CA VAL A 36 -15.93 -8.81 -4.44
C VAL A 36 -14.67 -8.03 -4.03
N ASP A 37 -14.75 -6.72 -4.10
CA ASP A 37 -13.69 -5.88 -3.56
C ASP A 37 -13.51 -6.34 -2.11
N ALA A 38 -12.48 -7.16 -1.88
CA ALA A 38 -12.14 -7.55 -0.54
C ALA A 38 -11.95 -6.26 0.25
N ALA A 39 -12.71 -6.10 1.32
CA ALA A 39 -12.56 -4.93 2.19
C ALA A 39 -11.08 -4.73 2.46
N PRO A 40 -10.55 -3.50 2.37
CA PRO A 40 -9.13 -3.27 2.59
C PRO A 40 -8.75 -3.87 3.94
N THR A 41 -7.84 -4.82 3.93
CA THR A 41 -7.32 -5.41 5.16
C THR A 41 -6.59 -4.31 5.92
N VAL A 42 -7.21 -3.88 7.02
CA VAL A 42 -6.60 -2.84 7.86
C VAL A 42 -5.47 -3.48 8.66
N CYS A 43 -4.30 -2.89 8.55
CA CYS A 43 -3.15 -3.28 9.37
C CYS A 43 -3.48 -3.17 10.86
N THR A 44 -3.37 -4.27 11.60
CA THR A 44 -3.54 -4.28 13.05
C THR A 44 -2.22 -4.43 13.80
N THR A 45 -1.33 -5.26 13.29
CA THR A 45 -0.04 -5.54 13.94
C THR A 45 1.08 -5.60 12.90
N PRO A 46 1.92 -4.55 12.81
CA PRO A 46 3.12 -4.62 11.99
C PRO A 46 4.09 -5.67 12.52
N ASN A 47 4.67 -6.46 11.62
CA ASN A 47 5.69 -7.46 11.93
C ASN A 47 6.91 -7.23 11.03
N THR A 48 8.10 -7.46 11.58
CA THR A 48 9.37 -7.24 10.89
C THR A 48 10.24 -8.48 11.02
N VAL A 49 10.81 -8.93 9.90
CA VAL A 49 11.76 -10.04 9.85
C VAL A 49 13.06 -9.55 9.22
N ILE A 50 14.17 -9.74 9.93
CA ILE A 50 15.53 -9.45 9.43
C ILE A 50 16.18 -10.77 9.04
N GLN A 51 16.53 -10.91 7.76
CA GLN A 51 17.18 -12.10 7.24
C GLN A 51 18.68 -12.13 7.58
N THR A 52 19.23 -13.34 7.71
CA THR A 52 20.67 -13.54 8.03
C THR A 52 21.14 -12.76 9.26
N ASN A 53 20.27 -12.68 10.26
CA ASN A 53 20.55 -11.98 11.51
C ASN A 53 21.63 -12.72 12.32
N HIS A 54 22.39 -12.00 13.14
CA HIS A 54 23.48 -12.59 13.90
C HIS A 54 22.98 -13.41 15.09
N ALA A 55 23.52 -14.62 15.25
CA ALA A 55 23.25 -15.44 16.42
C ALA A 55 23.87 -14.79 17.68
N GLY A 56 23.04 -14.54 18.71
CA GLY A 56 23.48 -13.99 19.99
C GLY A 56 23.69 -12.48 20.05
N ALA A 57 23.70 -11.79 18.90
CA ALA A 57 23.84 -10.33 18.81
C ALA A 57 22.93 -9.79 17.69
N ALA A 58 21.63 -10.04 17.83
CA ALA A 58 20.65 -9.80 16.77
C ALA A 58 20.38 -8.32 16.54
N HIS A 59 20.26 -7.94 15.27
CA HIS A 59 19.62 -6.70 14.86
C HIS A 59 18.12 -6.77 15.14
N VAL A 60 17.53 -5.66 15.54
CA VAL A 60 16.10 -5.55 15.85
C VAL A 60 15.50 -4.32 15.17
N MET A 61 14.39 -4.49 14.51
CA MET A 61 13.58 -3.41 13.95
C MET A 61 12.15 -3.54 14.46
N THR A 62 11.62 -2.47 15.02
CA THR A 62 10.22 -2.43 15.45
C THR A 62 9.50 -1.31 14.70
N VAL A 63 8.54 -1.68 13.87
CA VAL A 63 7.62 -0.74 13.21
C VAL A 63 6.35 -0.69 14.04
N SER A 64 5.99 0.51 14.51
CA SER A 64 4.76 0.67 15.29
C SER A 64 3.54 0.87 14.39
N LEU A 65 2.37 0.48 14.87
CA LEU A 65 1.11 0.80 14.19
C LEU A 65 0.90 2.31 14.05
N ALA A 66 1.40 3.10 15.00
CA ALA A 66 1.37 4.56 14.93
C ALA A 66 2.17 5.09 13.73
N ASP A 67 3.34 4.50 13.44
CA ASP A 67 4.15 4.89 12.28
C ASP A 67 3.45 4.53 10.96
N VAL A 68 2.83 3.33 10.90
CA VAL A 68 2.05 2.90 9.73
C VAL A 68 0.88 3.84 9.49
N ASN A 69 0.20 4.28 10.55
CA ASN A 69 -0.94 5.20 10.45
C ASN A 69 -0.52 6.63 10.12
N ALA A 70 0.62 7.08 10.63
CA ALA A 70 1.19 8.40 10.31
C ALA A 70 1.56 8.51 8.82
N GLY A 71 2.04 7.41 8.22
CA GLY A 71 2.35 7.35 6.78
C GLY A 71 3.38 8.40 6.35
N ALA A 72 4.34 8.72 7.19
CA ALA A 72 5.44 9.66 6.91
C ALA A 72 6.76 8.91 6.78
N ASP A 73 7.69 9.45 5.99
CA ASP A 73 9.03 8.87 5.86
C ASP A 73 9.69 8.71 7.22
N LYS A 74 10.22 7.53 7.49
CA LYS A 74 10.89 7.23 8.76
C LYS A 74 12.09 6.32 8.57
N THR A 75 13.19 6.67 9.23
CA THR A 75 14.41 5.85 9.30
C THR A 75 14.50 5.17 10.66
N TYR A 76 14.72 3.87 10.64
CA TYR A 76 14.91 3.03 11.81
C TYR A 76 16.37 2.65 11.93
N ASP A 77 16.98 2.88 13.10
CA ASP A 77 18.23 2.24 13.47
C ASP A 77 17.90 0.81 13.92
N ILE A 78 18.59 -0.16 13.34
CA ILE A 78 18.36 -1.58 13.63
C ILE A 78 19.53 -2.24 14.37
N MET A 79 20.35 -1.47 15.08
CA MET A 79 21.51 -1.98 15.81
C MET A 79 21.15 -3.16 16.73
N GLY A 80 20.07 -3.04 17.51
CA GLY A 80 19.69 -4.09 18.47
C GLY A 80 20.79 -4.39 19.47
N ALA A 81 21.15 -5.66 19.61
CA ALA A 81 22.25 -6.12 20.46
C ALA A 81 23.58 -6.24 19.68
N SER A 82 23.60 -5.90 18.38
CA SER A 82 24.80 -5.95 17.56
C SER A 82 25.81 -4.87 17.95
N LEU A 83 27.11 -5.10 17.64
CA LEU A 83 28.18 -4.13 17.87
C LEU A 83 28.33 -3.11 16.73
N HIS A 84 27.49 -3.18 15.70
CA HIS A 84 27.48 -2.28 14.56
C HIS A 84 26.02 -1.95 14.19
N THR A 85 25.83 -0.80 13.60
CA THR A 85 24.50 -0.34 13.23
C THR A 85 24.24 -0.48 11.73
N HIS A 86 22.97 -0.70 11.40
CA HIS A 86 22.39 -0.50 10.08
C HIS A 86 21.15 0.37 10.24
N SER A 87 20.73 1.00 9.15
CA SER A 87 19.45 1.71 9.12
C SER A 87 18.59 1.25 7.96
N VAL A 88 17.28 1.35 8.16
CA VAL A 88 16.26 1.06 7.15
C VAL A 88 15.31 2.25 7.09
N THR A 89 15.11 2.80 5.90
CA THR A 89 14.13 3.87 5.68
C THR A 89 12.88 3.29 5.03
N ILE A 90 11.73 3.60 5.61
CA ILE A 90 10.41 3.34 5.03
C ILE A 90 9.82 4.68 4.61
N THR A 91 9.46 4.80 3.35
CA THR A 91 8.84 6.01 2.81
C THR A 91 7.33 6.05 3.08
N ALA A 92 6.71 7.22 2.97
CA ALA A 92 5.26 7.40 3.08
C ALA A 92 4.47 6.47 2.14
N ALA A 93 4.95 6.32 0.90
CA ALA A 93 4.33 5.41 -0.07
C ALA A 93 4.42 3.95 0.37
N GLN A 94 5.54 3.55 0.96
CA GLN A 94 5.75 2.20 1.48
C GLN A 94 4.90 1.93 2.73
N PHE A 95 4.71 2.91 3.62
CA PHE A 95 3.76 2.79 4.72
C PHE A 95 2.33 2.60 4.23
N THR A 96 1.94 3.26 3.14
CA THR A 96 0.64 3.04 2.50
C THR A 96 0.50 1.60 2.00
N GLN A 97 1.56 1.01 1.44
CA GLN A 97 1.56 -0.40 1.01
C GLN A 97 1.38 -1.35 2.22
N ILE A 98 2.11 -1.14 3.31
CA ILE A 98 1.97 -1.92 4.56
C ILE A 98 0.53 -1.80 5.09
N LYS A 99 -0.01 -0.58 5.13
CA LYS A 99 -1.38 -0.31 5.60
C LYS A 99 -2.43 -1.07 4.79
N ASN A 100 -2.17 -1.27 3.50
CA ASN A 100 -3.03 -2.03 2.58
C ASN A 100 -2.74 -3.55 2.60
N GLY A 101 -2.02 -4.05 3.62
CA GLY A 101 -1.73 -5.47 3.78
C GLY A 101 -0.64 -6.02 2.85
N GLN A 102 0.10 -5.15 2.16
CA GLN A 102 1.20 -5.58 1.29
C GLN A 102 2.46 -5.84 2.13
N THR A 103 3.25 -6.82 1.69
CA THR A 103 4.55 -7.13 2.27
C THR A 103 5.63 -6.32 1.56
N LEU A 104 6.46 -5.63 2.33
CA LEU A 104 7.63 -4.90 1.83
C LEU A 104 8.89 -5.73 1.98
N ALA A 105 9.72 -5.74 0.94
CA ALA A 105 11.10 -6.22 0.99
C ALA A 105 12.04 -5.02 0.87
N LEU A 106 12.87 -4.82 1.89
CA LEU A 106 13.80 -3.69 2.01
C LEU A 106 15.22 -4.22 2.22
N THR A 107 16.20 -3.36 1.99
CA THR A 107 17.60 -3.65 2.29
C THR A 107 18.12 -2.57 3.24
N SER A 108 18.82 -2.98 4.29
CA SER A 108 19.45 -2.05 5.21
C SER A 108 20.65 -1.33 4.57
N THR A 109 21.09 -0.23 5.16
CA THR A 109 22.41 0.34 4.87
C THR A 109 23.51 -0.67 5.16
N SER A 110 24.67 -0.50 4.54
CA SER A 110 25.85 -1.29 4.89
C SER A 110 26.38 -0.90 6.27
N GLY A 111 26.70 -1.89 7.09
CA GLY A 111 27.35 -1.76 8.38
C GLY A 111 28.16 -3.03 8.63
N GLY A 112 29.36 -2.94 9.22
CA GLY A 112 30.22 -4.12 9.40
C GLY A 112 30.52 -4.88 8.09
N ALA A 113 30.62 -4.17 6.96
CA ALA A 113 30.86 -4.69 5.60
C ALA A 113 29.76 -5.64 5.05
N HIS A 114 28.53 -5.55 5.55
CA HIS A 114 27.38 -6.31 5.02
C HIS A 114 26.07 -5.52 5.12
N THR A 115 25.00 -6.08 4.56
CA THR A 115 23.63 -5.55 4.63
C THR A 115 22.68 -6.66 5.05
N HIS A 116 21.47 -6.30 5.48
CA HIS A 116 20.40 -7.25 5.77
C HIS A 116 19.21 -7.01 4.87
N ALA A 117 18.61 -8.10 4.39
CA ALA A 117 17.28 -8.05 3.81
C ALA A 117 16.25 -7.98 4.96
N VAL A 118 15.36 -7.01 4.89
CA VAL A 118 14.35 -6.76 5.92
C VAL A 118 12.97 -6.85 5.29
N THR A 119 12.13 -7.71 5.84
CA THR A 119 10.74 -7.84 5.41
C THR A 119 9.83 -7.20 6.44
N VAL A 120 8.94 -6.33 6.00
CA VAL A 120 7.90 -5.71 6.83
C VAL A 120 6.55 -6.09 6.29
N MET A 121 5.69 -6.62 7.12
CA MET A 121 4.33 -7.02 6.77
C MET A 121 3.35 -6.61 7.86
N CYS A 122 2.08 -6.60 7.53
CA CYS A 122 1.04 -6.43 8.53
C CYS A 122 0.27 -7.72 8.74
N VAL A 123 0.11 -8.10 10.00
CA VAL A 123 -0.81 -9.16 10.39
C VAL A 123 -2.18 -8.50 10.60
N THR A 124 -3.19 -9.01 9.91
CA THR A 124 -4.58 -8.53 9.92
C THR A 124 -5.45 -9.43 10.78
#